data_cdbc386cd6983cdbe86e9fdc5a05a5e2
#
_entry.id   cdbc386cd6983cdbe86e9fdc5a05a5e2
#
_cell.length_a   1.000
_cell.length_b   1.000
_cell.length_c   1.000
_cell.angle_alpha   90.00
_cell.angle_beta   90.00
_cell.angle_gamma   90.00
#
_symmetry.space_group_name_H-M   'P 1'
#
loop_
_entity.id
_entity.type
_entity.pdbx_description
1 polymer ?
#
loop_
_entity_poly.entity_id
_entity_poly.type
_entity_poly.pdbx_seq_one_letter_code
_entity_poly.pdbx_strand_id
1 'polypeptide(L)'
;MAEKKLGGFNTKLQDVDDRYSWINDMIKARQELVLMYMKLLNVSLSRSSNRNEECYPSYEEITSFCDHLIDYISHGHFDIYPKIIELMENASGRSLSIANRVMPKIEQTTEYLMRFNDKYAEDMDEKKILSLKTDLSEVGKCLELRFRNEDRLIISLRLIHSIMSSN
;
A
#
# COMPACT_ATOMS: atom_id res chain seq x y z
N MET A 1 17.31 -21.41 -15.30
CA MET A 1 17.82 -20.07 -15.70
C MET A 1 16.90 -18.88 -15.37
N ALA A 2 15.70 -19.12 -14.89
CA ALA A 2 14.76 -18.04 -14.50
C ALA A 2 14.98 -17.45 -13.09
N GLU A 3 15.57 -18.19 -12.16
CA GLU A 3 15.79 -17.75 -10.78
C GLU A 3 16.86 -16.65 -10.61
N LYS A 4 17.82 -16.57 -11.52
CA LYS A 4 18.89 -15.55 -11.46
C LYS A 4 18.44 -14.13 -11.83
N LYS A 5 17.30 -13.96 -12.51
CA LYS A 5 16.78 -12.61 -12.88
C LYS A 5 15.91 -11.99 -11.79
N LEU A 6 15.23 -12.78 -10.97
CA LEU A 6 14.44 -12.26 -9.84
C LEU A 6 15.33 -11.83 -8.66
N GLY A 7 16.44 -12.54 -8.41
CA GLY A 7 17.39 -12.17 -7.35
C GLY A 7 18.07 -10.81 -7.57
N GLY A 8 18.33 -10.43 -8.83
CA GLY A 8 18.94 -9.15 -9.17
C GLY A 8 18.02 -7.94 -9.01
N PHE A 9 16.71 -8.12 -9.08
CA PHE A 9 15.74 -7.05 -8.87
C PHE A 9 15.52 -6.78 -7.37
N ASN A 10 15.53 -7.82 -6.56
CA ASN A 10 15.40 -7.72 -5.10
C ASN A 10 16.64 -7.09 -4.45
N THR A 11 17.83 -7.40 -4.95
CA THR A 11 19.09 -6.86 -4.40
C THR A 11 19.25 -5.36 -4.69
N LYS A 12 18.76 -4.87 -5.82
CA LYS A 12 18.77 -3.42 -6.15
C LYS A 12 17.76 -2.61 -5.37
N LEU A 13 16.71 -3.26 -4.81
CA LEU A 13 15.77 -2.64 -3.90
C LEU A 13 16.30 -2.58 -2.45
N GLN A 14 17.28 -3.43 -2.10
CA GLN A 14 17.85 -3.48 -0.75
C GLN A 14 18.98 -2.47 -0.49
N ASP A 15 19.62 -1.94 -1.53
CA ASP A 15 20.63 -0.87 -1.42
C ASP A 15 20.00 0.52 -1.53
N VAL A 16 18.94 0.77 -0.77
CA VAL A 16 18.56 2.15 -0.50
C VAL A 16 19.52 2.65 0.57
N ASP A 17 20.40 3.56 0.18
CA ASP A 17 21.29 4.32 1.03
C ASP A 17 20.64 4.58 2.41
N ASP A 18 21.36 4.45 3.51
CA ASP A 18 20.92 4.68 4.89
C ASP A 18 20.17 6.02 5.07
N ARG A 19 20.37 6.96 4.16
CA ARG A 19 19.65 8.23 4.05
C ARG A 19 18.14 8.10 3.85
N TYR A 20 17.66 6.99 3.33
CA TYR A 20 16.26 6.74 3.02
C TYR A 20 15.69 5.54 3.79
N SER A 21 16.18 5.29 5.00
CA SER A 21 15.70 4.20 5.88
C SER A 21 14.18 4.24 6.09
N TRP A 22 13.60 5.43 6.14
CA TRP A 22 12.16 5.65 6.24
C TRP A 22 11.35 5.12 5.04
N ILE A 23 11.97 5.02 3.85
CA ILE A 23 11.35 4.34 2.68
C ILE A 23 11.30 2.83 2.93
N ASN A 24 12.35 2.25 3.51
CA ASN A 24 12.38 0.84 3.87
C ASN A 24 11.31 0.51 4.92
N ASP A 25 11.09 1.39 5.88
CA ASP A 25 10.06 1.23 6.90
C ASP A 25 8.65 1.27 6.26
N MET A 26 8.42 2.17 5.31
CA MET A 26 7.18 2.19 4.53
C MET A 26 6.98 0.90 3.72
N ILE A 27 8.03 0.38 3.08
CA ILE A 27 7.96 -0.87 2.32
C ILE A 27 7.65 -2.06 3.23
N LYS A 28 8.22 -2.12 4.43
CA LYS A 28 7.90 -3.15 5.44
C LYS A 28 6.44 -3.06 5.88
N ALA A 29 5.97 -1.86 6.22
CA ALA A 29 4.56 -1.64 6.60
C ALA A 29 3.60 -2.04 5.47
N ARG A 30 3.95 -1.77 4.20
CA ARG A 30 3.22 -2.23 3.03
C ARG A 30 3.15 -3.76 2.96
N GLN A 31 4.27 -4.45 3.20
CA GLN A 31 4.31 -5.91 3.19
C GLN A 31 3.43 -6.52 4.27
N GLU A 32 3.46 -5.98 5.49
CA GLU A 32 2.59 -6.40 6.59
C GLU A 32 1.12 -6.21 6.24
N LEU A 33 0.76 -5.04 5.71
CA LEU A 33 -0.62 -4.75 5.27
C LEU A 33 -1.10 -5.72 4.19
N VAL A 34 -0.25 -6.04 3.21
CA VAL A 34 -0.56 -7.00 2.14
C VAL A 34 -0.78 -8.40 2.70
N LEU A 35 0.04 -8.85 3.65
CA LEU A 35 -0.11 -10.15 4.30
C LEU A 35 -1.44 -10.25 5.06
N MET A 36 -1.83 -9.19 5.78
CA MET A 36 -3.12 -9.13 6.48
C MET A 36 -4.29 -9.13 5.49
N TYR A 37 -4.19 -8.36 4.40
CA TYR A 37 -5.19 -8.34 3.34
C TYR A 37 -5.37 -9.73 2.71
N MET A 38 -4.28 -10.41 2.36
CA MET A 38 -4.32 -11.76 1.79
C MET A 38 -4.95 -12.77 2.75
N LYS A 39 -4.69 -12.65 4.04
CA LYS A 39 -5.32 -13.49 5.06
C LYS A 39 -6.84 -13.29 5.10
N LEU A 40 -7.32 -12.05 5.12
CA LEU A 40 -8.75 -11.75 5.07
C LEU A 40 -9.40 -12.29 3.78
N LEU A 41 -8.74 -12.10 2.65
CA LEU A 41 -9.25 -12.57 1.35
C LEU A 41 -9.34 -14.10 1.30
N ASN A 42 -8.34 -14.81 1.81
CA ASN A 42 -8.33 -16.28 1.86
C ASN A 42 -9.46 -16.83 2.72
N VAL A 43 -9.72 -16.25 3.89
CA VAL A 43 -10.86 -16.63 4.73
C VAL A 43 -12.17 -16.40 4.00
N SER A 44 -12.34 -15.24 3.38
CA SER A 44 -13.56 -14.89 2.63
C SER A 44 -13.80 -15.75 1.38
N LEU A 45 -12.76 -16.39 0.83
CA LEU A 45 -12.85 -17.29 -0.32
C LEU A 45 -12.96 -18.76 0.07
N SER A 46 -12.64 -19.10 1.34
CA SER A 46 -12.70 -20.47 1.83
C SER A 46 -14.15 -20.91 1.98
N ARG A 47 -14.45 -22.11 1.44
CA ARG A 47 -15.71 -22.81 1.69
C ARG A 47 -15.47 -23.84 2.79
N SER A 48 -16.31 -23.88 3.78
CA SER A 48 -16.29 -24.95 4.77
C SER A 48 -16.49 -26.29 4.09
N SER A 49 -15.59 -27.24 4.33
CA SER A 49 -15.57 -28.57 3.68
C SER A 49 -16.80 -29.41 3.98
N ASN A 50 -17.60 -29.07 4.98
CA ASN A 50 -18.70 -29.92 5.47
C ASN A 50 -20.11 -29.31 5.39
N ARG A 51 -20.25 -28.04 5.03
CA ARG A 51 -21.53 -27.38 4.81
C ARG A 51 -21.29 -26.27 3.80
N ASN A 52 -22.27 -25.99 2.94
CA ASN A 52 -22.25 -24.85 2.02
C ASN A 52 -22.22 -23.47 2.75
N GLU A 53 -21.59 -23.39 3.90
CA GLU A 53 -21.47 -22.19 4.69
C GLU A 53 -20.24 -21.41 4.21
N GLU A 54 -20.44 -20.18 3.80
CA GLU A 54 -19.37 -19.26 3.51
C GLU A 54 -18.61 -18.92 4.81
N CYS A 55 -17.29 -18.99 4.76
CA CYS A 55 -16.45 -18.56 5.88
C CYS A 55 -16.23 -17.03 5.78
N TYR A 56 -16.42 -16.35 6.88
CA TYR A 56 -16.16 -14.91 6.98
C TYR A 56 -15.03 -14.66 7.99
N PRO A 57 -14.20 -13.63 7.76
CA PRO A 57 -13.22 -13.20 8.76
C PRO A 57 -13.92 -12.78 10.06
N SER A 58 -13.23 -12.97 11.18
CA SER A 58 -13.72 -12.47 12.46
C SER A 58 -13.72 -10.95 12.51
N TYR A 59 -14.53 -10.37 13.38
CA TYR A 59 -14.54 -8.93 13.61
C TYR A 59 -13.15 -8.41 14.02
N GLU A 60 -12.43 -9.14 14.87
CA GLU A 60 -11.07 -8.81 15.30
C GLU A 60 -10.07 -8.79 14.12
N GLU A 61 -10.18 -9.73 13.18
CA GLU A 61 -9.32 -9.75 12.00
C GLU A 61 -9.57 -8.55 11.09
N ILE A 62 -10.83 -8.16 10.93
CA ILE A 62 -11.22 -7.02 10.10
C ILE A 62 -10.79 -5.70 10.75
N THR A 63 -11.05 -5.50 12.04
CA THR A 63 -10.64 -4.29 12.77
C THR A 63 -9.13 -4.15 12.82
N SER A 64 -8.40 -5.23 13.06
CA SER A 64 -6.93 -5.23 13.03
C SER A 64 -6.39 -4.81 11.65
N PHE A 65 -7.00 -5.29 10.56
CA PHE A 65 -6.65 -4.84 9.22
C PHE A 65 -6.98 -3.35 9.01
N CYS A 66 -8.14 -2.89 9.46
CA CYS A 66 -8.53 -1.48 9.39
C CYS A 66 -7.52 -0.58 10.12
N ASP A 67 -7.12 -0.93 11.32
CA ASP A 67 -6.11 -0.18 12.09
C ASP A 67 -4.78 -0.07 11.33
N HIS A 68 -4.25 -1.18 10.82
CA HIS A 68 -3.02 -1.16 10.03
C HIS A 68 -3.16 -0.38 8.72
N LEU A 69 -4.34 -0.44 8.09
CA LEU A 69 -4.65 0.32 6.88
C LEU A 69 -4.60 1.82 7.14
N ILE A 70 -5.23 2.28 8.23
CA ILE A 70 -5.24 3.69 8.63
C ILE A 70 -3.84 4.16 9.02
N ASP A 71 -3.09 3.38 9.77
CA ASP A 71 -1.71 3.69 10.14
C ASP A 71 -0.83 3.84 8.90
N TYR A 72 -0.94 2.92 7.94
CA TYR A 72 -0.21 2.98 6.68
C TYR A 72 -0.55 4.23 5.86
N ILE A 73 -1.84 4.54 5.71
CA ILE A 73 -2.31 5.71 4.96
C ILE A 73 -1.82 7.00 5.63
N SER A 74 -1.98 7.10 6.95
CA SER A 74 -1.60 8.28 7.72
C SER A 74 -0.10 8.54 7.69
N HIS A 75 0.70 7.50 7.89
CA HIS A 75 2.16 7.60 7.80
C HIS A 75 2.61 8.03 6.40
N GLY A 76 2.03 7.46 5.36
CA GLY A 76 2.28 7.88 3.97
C GLY A 76 1.99 9.36 3.77
N HIS A 77 0.79 9.78 4.14
CA HIS A 77 0.27 11.12 3.88
C HIS A 77 1.00 12.22 4.67
N PHE A 78 1.25 11.99 5.97
CA PHE A 78 1.81 13.02 6.85
C PHE A 78 3.34 13.01 6.93
N ASP A 79 3.98 11.86 6.73
CA ASP A 79 5.42 11.74 6.93
C ASP A 79 6.19 11.47 5.63
N ILE A 80 5.73 10.54 4.79
CA ILE A 80 6.49 10.04 3.65
C ILE A 80 6.38 10.95 2.44
N TYR A 81 5.16 11.22 1.97
CA TYR A 81 4.96 12.00 0.74
C TYR A 81 5.48 13.42 0.84
N PRO A 82 5.29 14.17 1.96
CA PRO A 82 5.87 15.49 2.09
C PRO A 82 7.40 15.50 1.98
N LYS A 83 8.08 14.51 2.56
CA LYS A 83 9.54 14.37 2.44
C LYS A 83 9.99 14.10 1.01
N ILE A 84 9.28 13.22 0.30
CA ILE A 84 9.58 12.92 -1.11
C ILE A 84 9.40 14.17 -1.97
N ILE A 85 8.30 14.89 -1.78
CA ILE A 85 7.97 16.11 -2.54
C ILE A 85 9.01 17.19 -2.29
N GLU A 86 9.39 17.44 -1.04
CA GLU A 86 10.43 18.41 -0.67
C GLU A 86 11.77 18.09 -1.37
N LEU A 87 12.18 16.83 -1.37
CA LEU A 87 13.39 16.39 -2.06
C LEU A 87 13.29 16.57 -3.57
N MET A 88 12.10 16.37 -4.16
CA MET A 88 11.86 16.57 -5.58
C MET A 88 11.84 18.06 -5.96
N GLU A 89 11.26 18.94 -5.15
CA GLU A 89 11.25 20.39 -5.34
C GLU A 89 12.67 20.95 -5.37
N ASN A 90 13.54 20.47 -4.49
CA ASN A 90 14.94 20.90 -4.41
C ASN A 90 15.81 20.37 -5.56
N ALA A 91 15.37 19.37 -6.30
CA ALA A 91 16.17 18.71 -7.32
C ALA A 91 15.90 19.23 -8.75
N SER A 92 14.66 19.20 -9.23
CA SER A 92 14.30 19.66 -10.56
C SER A 92 12.79 19.78 -10.78
N GLY A 93 12.38 20.71 -11.67
CA GLY A 93 10.97 20.86 -12.05
C GLY A 93 10.36 19.64 -12.76
N ARG A 94 11.17 18.80 -13.42
CA ARG A 94 10.71 17.56 -14.05
C ARG A 94 10.24 16.54 -12.99
N SER A 95 10.95 16.44 -11.88
CA SER A 95 10.62 15.53 -10.78
C SER A 95 9.33 15.96 -10.10
N LEU A 96 9.15 17.24 -9.86
CA LEU A 96 7.92 17.79 -9.32
C LEU A 96 6.72 17.53 -10.23
N SER A 97 6.90 17.55 -11.53
CA SER A 97 5.86 17.18 -12.51
C SER A 97 5.37 15.73 -12.35
N ILE A 98 6.25 14.81 -11.94
CA ILE A 98 5.84 13.42 -11.65
C ILE A 98 4.99 13.38 -10.38
N ALA A 99 5.42 14.04 -9.31
CA ALA A 99 4.66 14.14 -8.06
C ALA A 99 3.26 14.70 -8.31
N ASN A 100 3.15 15.80 -9.05
CA ASN A 100 1.88 16.43 -9.38
C ASN A 100 0.91 15.54 -10.17
N ARG A 101 1.41 14.57 -10.93
CA ARG A 101 0.58 13.59 -11.65
C ARG A 101 0.21 12.36 -10.79
N VAL A 102 1.03 12.04 -9.82
CA VAL A 102 0.89 10.83 -9.01
C VAL A 102 0.03 11.09 -7.77
N MET A 103 0.25 12.22 -7.10
CA MET A 103 -0.44 12.54 -5.85
C MET A 103 -1.97 12.49 -5.92
N PRO A 104 -2.64 13.07 -6.95
CA PRO A 104 -4.10 12.96 -7.04
C PRO A 104 -4.62 11.52 -7.13
N LYS A 105 -3.84 10.61 -7.72
CA LYS A 105 -4.20 9.18 -7.82
C LYS A 105 -4.07 8.47 -6.48
N ILE A 106 -3.07 8.83 -5.68
CA ILE A 106 -2.91 8.33 -4.31
C ILE A 106 -4.06 8.84 -3.44
N GLU A 107 -4.41 10.12 -3.54
CA GLU A 107 -5.53 10.73 -2.81
C GLU A 107 -6.86 10.05 -3.12
N GLN A 108 -7.12 9.76 -4.38
CA GLN A 108 -8.32 9.03 -4.80
C GLN A 108 -8.41 7.63 -4.13
N THR A 109 -7.29 6.93 -4.00
CA THR A 109 -7.28 5.65 -3.27
C THR A 109 -7.51 5.85 -1.78
N THR A 110 -7.02 6.93 -1.20
CA THR A 110 -7.23 7.27 0.21
C THR A 110 -8.71 7.41 0.54
N GLU A 111 -9.47 8.13 -0.28
CA GLU A 111 -10.92 8.30 -0.07
C GLU A 111 -11.68 6.96 -0.03
N TYR A 112 -11.33 6.03 -0.91
CA TYR A 112 -11.99 4.73 -0.92
C TYR A 112 -11.59 3.89 0.29
N LEU A 113 -10.31 3.83 0.63
CA LEU A 113 -9.81 3.05 1.75
C LEU A 113 -10.32 3.58 3.10
N MET A 114 -10.45 4.90 3.24
CA MET A 114 -11.08 5.52 4.41
C MET A 114 -12.56 5.14 4.54
N ARG A 115 -13.33 5.15 3.44
CA ARG A 115 -14.73 4.71 3.46
C ARG A 115 -14.87 3.23 3.82
N PHE A 116 -13.95 2.38 3.40
CA PHE A 116 -13.90 0.98 3.81
C PHE A 116 -13.68 0.88 5.32
N ASN A 117 -12.71 1.60 5.86
CA ASN A 117 -12.48 1.67 7.30
C ASN A 117 -13.72 2.12 8.06
N ASP A 118 -14.33 3.23 7.65
CA ASP A 118 -15.52 3.76 8.32
C ASP A 118 -16.68 2.76 8.32
N LYS A 119 -16.79 1.96 7.27
CA LYS A 119 -17.84 0.94 7.16
C LYS A 119 -17.61 -0.24 8.09
N TYR A 120 -16.36 -0.67 8.30
CA TYR A 120 -16.04 -1.95 8.93
C TYR A 120 -15.37 -1.86 10.30
N ALA A 121 -14.87 -0.70 10.72
CA ALA A 121 -14.11 -0.57 11.95
C ALA A 121 -14.97 -0.61 13.22
N GLU A 122 -16.24 -0.16 13.15
CA GLU A 122 -17.07 -0.01 14.35
C GLU A 122 -17.93 -1.24 14.67
N ASP A 123 -18.52 -1.87 13.66
CA ASP A 123 -19.40 -3.02 13.82
C ASP A 123 -19.50 -3.90 12.57
N MET A 124 -20.08 -5.09 12.73
CA MET A 124 -20.34 -6.04 11.64
C MET A 124 -21.79 -6.53 11.72
N ASP A 125 -22.64 -5.99 10.88
CA ASP A 125 -24.00 -6.49 10.68
C ASP A 125 -24.10 -7.44 9.46
N GLU A 126 -25.24 -8.09 9.27
CA GLU A 126 -25.45 -9.04 8.18
C GLU A 126 -25.25 -8.41 6.79
N LYS A 127 -25.64 -7.13 6.61
CA LYS A 127 -25.48 -6.42 5.34
C LYS A 127 -24.03 -6.15 5.02
N LYS A 128 -23.24 -5.79 6.04
CA LYS A 128 -21.81 -5.57 5.92
C LYS A 128 -21.09 -6.89 5.59
N ILE A 129 -21.46 -7.98 6.24
CA ILE A 129 -20.92 -9.32 5.95
C ILE A 129 -21.16 -9.70 4.49
N LEU A 130 -22.38 -9.53 3.97
CA LEU A 130 -22.72 -9.85 2.59
C LEU A 130 -21.94 -9.03 1.55
N SER A 131 -21.60 -7.78 1.86
CA SER A 131 -20.85 -6.90 0.98
C SER A 131 -19.32 -7.03 1.13
N LEU A 132 -18.83 -7.64 2.20
CA LEU A 132 -17.41 -7.68 2.56
C LEU A 132 -16.52 -8.22 1.45
N LYS A 133 -16.90 -9.31 0.80
CA LYS A 133 -16.13 -9.94 -0.27
C LYS A 133 -15.94 -9.00 -1.46
N THR A 134 -17.00 -8.30 -1.86
CA THR A 134 -16.95 -7.31 -2.94
C THR A 134 -16.09 -6.12 -2.54
N ASP A 135 -16.27 -5.61 -1.33
CA ASP A 135 -15.52 -4.47 -0.82
C ASP A 135 -14.03 -4.81 -0.65
N LEU A 136 -13.67 -6.00 -0.18
CA LEU A 136 -12.27 -6.47 -0.13
C LEU A 136 -11.65 -6.56 -1.54
N SER A 137 -12.40 -6.97 -2.54
CA SER A 137 -11.90 -6.97 -3.93
C SER A 137 -11.56 -5.56 -4.41
N GLU A 138 -12.39 -4.57 -4.08
CA GLU A 138 -12.12 -3.17 -4.43
C GLU A 138 -10.97 -2.58 -3.59
N VAL A 139 -10.84 -2.95 -2.32
CA VAL A 139 -9.67 -2.61 -1.48
C VAL A 139 -8.38 -3.10 -2.17
N GLY A 140 -8.36 -4.34 -2.66
CA GLY A 140 -7.19 -4.89 -3.35
C GLY A 140 -6.79 -4.09 -4.59
N LYS A 141 -7.76 -3.68 -5.40
CA LYS A 141 -7.51 -2.81 -6.58
C LYS A 141 -6.98 -1.43 -6.16
N CYS A 142 -7.54 -0.85 -5.11
CA CYS A 142 -7.09 0.42 -4.56
C CYS A 142 -5.66 0.34 -4.03
N LEU A 143 -5.32 -0.71 -3.28
CA LEU A 143 -3.98 -0.92 -2.75
C LEU A 143 -2.97 -1.12 -3.90
N GLU A 144 -3.30 -1.91 -4.92
CA GLU A 144 -2.44 -2.07 -6.09
C GLU A 144 -2.18 -0.75 -6.80
N LEU A 145 -3.22 0.05 -7.04
CA LEU A 145 -3.10 1.36 -7.67
C LEU A 145 -2.25 2.32 -6.82
N ARG A 146 -2.47 2.32 -5.50
CA ARG A 146 -1.69 3.12 -4.55
C ARG A 146 -0.22 2.75 -4.58
N PHE A 147 0.12 1.49 -4.40
CA PHE A 147 1.51 1.01 -4.38
C PHE A 147 2.23 1.30 -5.69
N ARG A 148 1.57 1.12 -6.83
CA ARG A 148 2.12 1.47 -8.14
C ARG A 148 2.48 2.96 -8.25
N ASN A 149 1.66 3.85 -7.71
CA ASN A 149 1.92 5.27 -7.72
C ASN A 149 2.98 5.69 -6.69
N GLU A 150 3.00 5.08 -5.51
CA GLU A 150 4.08 5.25 -4.53
C GLU A 150 5.43 4.80 -5.09
N ASP A 151 5.47 3.66 -5.81
CA ASP A 151 6.68 3.17 -6.46
C ASP A 151 7.22 4.16 -7.50
N ARG A 152 6.34 4.85 -8.23
CA ARG A 152 6.75 5.92 -9.16
C ARG A 152 7.42 7.08 -8.43
N LEU A 153 6.92 7.48 -7.26
CA LEU A 153 7.57 8.51 -6.45
C LEU A 153 8.95 8.05 -5.97
N ILE A 154 9.06 6.83 -5.45
CA ILE A 154 10.31 6.26 -4.94
C ILE A 154 11.36 6.12 -6.05
N ILE A 155 10.97 5.59 -7.21
CA ILE A 155 11.87 5.44 -8.36
C ILE A 155 12.37 6.81 -8.84
N SER A 156 11.48 7.80 -8.91
CA SER A 156 11.85 9.16 -9.31
C SER A 156 12.85 9.79 -8.34
N LEU A 157 12.66 9.60 -7.05
CA LEU A 157 13.60 10.06 -6.02
C LEU A 157 14.99 9.43 -6.18
N ARG A 158 15.06 8.13 -6.45
CA ARG A 158 16.32 7.41 -6.68
C ARG A 158 17.06 7.89 -7.92
N LEU A 159 16.34 8.16 -9.00
CA LEU A 159 16.93 8.68 -10.24
C LEU A 159 17.54 10.07 -10.02
N ILE A 160 16.88 10.94 -9.28
CA ILE A 160 17.40 12.26 -8.91
C ILE A 160 18.70 12.11 -8.13
N HIS A 161 18.70 11.25 -7.11
CA HIS A 161 19.89 11.03 -6.29
C HIS A 161 21.08 10.49 -7.09
N SER A 162 20.87 9.56 -7.99
CA SER A 162 21.88 9.02 -8.88
C SER A 162 22.53 10.10 -9.76
N ILE A 163 21.74 11.03 -10.29
CA ILE A 163 22.25 12.14 -11.12
C ILE A 163 23.06 13.13 -10.29
N MET A 164 22.60 13.46 -9.07
CA MET A 164 23.29 14.41 -8.19
C MET A 164 24.60 13.86 -7.60
N SER A 165 24.71 12.54 -7.44
CA SER A 165 25.91 11.88 -6.92
C SER A 165 27.00 11.66 -7.99
N SER A 166 26.68 11.88 -9.27
CA SER A 166 27.59 11.69 -10.40
C SER A 166 28.29 12.97 -10.84
N ASN A 167 27.99 14.11 -10.20
CA ASN A 167 28.63 15.41 -10.38
C ASN A 167 29.42 15.79 -9.12
#